data_de0b6fc0af99d2ed75d5fd267083be2c
#
_entry.id   de0b6fc0af99d2ed75d5fd267083be2c
#
_cell.length_a   1.000
_cell.length_b   1.000
_cell.length_c   1.000
_cell.angle_alpha   90.00
_cell.angle_beta   90.00
_cell.angle_gamma   90.00
#
_symmetry.space_group_name_H-M   'P 1'
#
loop_
_entity.id
_entity.type
_entity.pdbx_description
1 polymer ?
#
loop_
_entity_poly.entity_id
_entity_poly.type
_entity_poly.pdbx_seq_one_letter_code
_entity_poly.pdbx_strand_id
1 'polypeptide(L)'
;MIWTALQFPNIDPSALTIPHLFDVGTFHVGPFHLRWYALAYIVGLVLGWRWMVWLIRQDRLWKPGKPSMTVMQADDFLFWATLGVILGGRIGYILFYNTSMIWERPMGIFEIWQGGMSFHGGFIGVFLAAYFFTRQAHVNEEQFAKAAKKQAVAEPPRDHASEYTRVQDIGWVKKRDVEELRSKARTDKIDLLRLGDLAAAATPIGLFFGRIANFINGELWGRQTNLPWGMVFCNDRLREAANGVCLAGDQPRHPSQLYEATLEGLVLFAILTVATLKYDSLRRPGLNSGLFLVFYGLSRAVLETVREPDAQMPEALRGFITMGMLLSIPMILIGAWLINRALKQPKLAAA
;
A
#
# COMPACT_ATOMS: atom_id res chain seq x y z
N MET A 1 7.01 4.89 43.82
CA MET A 1 7.14 3.64 43.07
C MET A 1 8.03 3.91 41.86
N ILE A 2 9.23 3.37 41.84
CA ILE A 2 10.10 3.45 40.66
C ILE A 2 9.54 2.43 39.69
N TRP A 3 8.74 2.87 38.71
CA TRP A 3 8.31 2.01 37.63
C TRP A 3 9.55 1.66 36.82
N THR A 4 9.92 0.39 36.79
CA THR A 4 10.98 -0.07 35.91
C THR A 4 10.43 0.05 34.48
N ALA A 5 11.09 0.87 33.66
CA ALA A 5 10.73 1.03 32.25
C ALA A 5 10.73 -0.33 31.54
N LEU A 6 9.80 -0.47 30.58
CA LEU A 6 9.73 -1.70 29.78
C LEU A 6 11.00 -1.81 28.93
N GLN A 7 11.56 -3.00 28.86
CA GLN A 7 12.66 -3.28 27.95
C GLN A 7 12.12 -3.68 26.58
N PHE A 8 12.72 -3.14 25.53
CA PHE A 8 12.39 -3.56 24.17
C PHE A 8 12.71 -5.05 23.98
N PRO A 9 11.76 -5.87 23.49
CA PRO A 9 11.96 -7.31 23.35
C PRO A 9 13.07 -7.61 22.33
N ASN A 10 13.86 -8.66 22.61
CA ASN A 10 14.91 -9.12 21.70
C ASN A 10 14.30 -10.00 20.61
N ILE A 11 13.69 -9.37 19.59
CA ILE A 11 13.08 -10.05 18.45
C ILE A 11 14.09 -10.03 17.29
N ASP A 12 14.39 -11.19 16.70
CA ASP A 12 15.18 -11.26 15.48
C ASP A 12 14.46 -10.53 14.34
N PRO A 13 15.08 -9.57 13.61
CA PRO A 13 14.47 -8.89 12.47
C PRO A 13 14.21 -9.82 11.29
N SER A 14 14.84 -10.99 11.28
CA SER A 14 14.62 -12.06 10.30
C SER A 14 13.61 -13.07 10.84
N ALA A 15 12.47 -13.18 10.19
CA ALA A 15 11.46 -14.20 10.50
C ALA A 15 11.94 -15.60 10.15
N LEU A 16 12.76 -15.70 9.10
CA LEU A 16 13.38 -16.92 8.63
C LEU A 16 14.73 -16.60 8.02
N THR A 17 15.74 -17.34 8.42
CA THR A 17 17.06 -17.32 7.79
C THR A 17 17.28 -18.68 7.13
N ILE A 18 17.37 -18.69 5.80
CA ILE A 18 17.79 -19.85 5.03
C ILE A 18 19.30 -19.77 4.94
N PRO A 19 20.04 -20.73 5.52
CA PRO A 19 21.48 -20.72 5.47
C PRO A 19 21.97 -20.83 4.02
N HIS A 20 23.27 -20.69 3.85
CA HIS A 20 23.92 -20.92 2.56
C HIS A 20 23.45 -22.25 1.94
N LEU A 21 22.98 -22.21 0.69
CA LEU A 21 22.42 -23.40 0.01
C LEU A 21 23.50 -24.14 -0.78
N PHE A 22 24.20 -23.43 -1.66
CA PHE A 22 25.26 -24.00 -2.49
C PHE A 22 26.08 -22.90 -3.17
N ASP A 23 27.24 -23.28 -3.70
CA ASP A 23 28.12 -22.44 -4.50
C ASP A 23 28.09 -22.86 -5.96
N VAL A 24 28.07 -21.87 -6.87
CA VAL A 24 28.22 -22.10 -8.32
C VAL A 24 29.40 -21.24 -8.79
N GLY A 25 30.59 -21.84 -8.82
CA GLY A 25 31.83 -21.13 -9.11
C GLY A 25 32.14 -20.08 -8.06
N THR A 26 32.19 -18.80 -8.46
CA THR A 26 32.38 -17.65 -7.55
C THR A 26 31.07 -17.08 -6.98
N PHE A 27 29.94 -17.64 -7.38
CA PHE A 27 28.63 -17.22 -6.90
C PHE A 27 28.22 -18.01 -5.66
N HIS A 28 28.05 -17.30 -4.54
CA HIS A 28 27.53 -17.86 -3.30
C HIS A 28 26.01 -17.64 -3.25
N VAL A 29 25.21 -18.70 -3.14
CA VAL A 29 23.74 -18.65 -3.07
C VAL A 29 23.29 -18.76 -1.62
N GLY A 30 23.00 -17.63 -1.01
CA GLY A 30 22.61 -17.48 0.40
C GLY A 30 23.69 -16.77 1.25
N PRO A 31 23.42 -16.55 2.53
CA PRO A 31 22.16 -16.77 3.24
C PRO A 31 21.03 -15.83 2.79
N PHE A 32 19.80 -16.33 2.77
CA PHE A 32 18.62 -15.50 2.53
C PHE A 32 17.91 -15.17 3.84
N HIS A 33 17.72 -13.88 4.11
CA HIS A 33 17.01 -13.40 5.28
C HIS A 33 15.61 -12.90 4.91
N LEU A 34 14.58 -13.66 5.26
CA LEU A 34 13.20 -13.19 5.15
C LEU A 34 12.88 -12.31 6.37
N ARG A 35 12.92 -11.02 6.18
CA ARG A 35 12.69 -10.04 7.25
C ARG A 35 11.20 -9.88 7.56
N TRP A 36 10.85 -9.65 8.83
CA TRP A 36 9.49 -9.31 9.25
C TRP A 36 8.90 -8.15 8.46
N TYR A 37 9.74 -7.22 8.05
CA TYR A 37 9.35 -6.07 7.24
C TYR A 37 8.77 -6.51 5.87
N ALA A 38 9.43 -7.42 5.19
CA ALA A 38 8.95 -7.97 3.92
C ALA A 38 7.63 -8.74 4.11
N LEU A 39 7.54 -9.56 5.17
CA LEU A 39 6.30 -10.27 5.50
C LEU A 39 5.16 -9.31 5.81
N ALA A 40 5.40 -8.26 6.58
CA ALA A 40 4.39 -7.25 6.91
C ALA A 40 3.82 -6.59 5.65
N TYR A 41 4.67 -6.24 4.67
CA TYR A 41 4.21 -5.71 3.39
C TYR A 41 3.38 -6.72 2.61
N ILE A 42 3.86 -7.97 2.50
CA ILE A 42 3.12 -9.03 1.78
C ILE A 42 1.76 -9.27 2.43
N VAL A 43 1.72 -9.44 3.75
CA VAL A 43 0.48 -9.65 4.51
C VAL A 43 -0.45 -8.45 4.37
N GLY A 44 0.06 -7.23 4.51
CA GLY A 44 -0.72 -6.01 4.34
C GLY A 44 -1.33 -5.88 2.94
N LEU A 45 -0.56 -6.14 1.89
CA LEU A 45 -1.04 -6.12 0.50
C LEU A 45 -2.08 -7.21 0.23
N VAL A 46 -1.81 -8.46 0.64
CA VAL A 46 -2.73 -9.59 0.43
C VAL A 46 -4.04 -9.39 1.19
N LEU A 47 -3.99 -8.98 2.45
CA LEU A 47 -5.20 -8.74 3.24
C LEU A 47 -5.96 -7.50 2.75
N GLY A 48 -5.27 -6.44 2.35
CA GLY A 48 -5.88 -5.27 1.74
C GLY A 48 -6.58 -5.61 0.42
N TRP A 49 -5.93 -6.37 -0.46
CA TRP A 49 -6.53 -6.88 -1.69
C TRP A 49 -7.74 -7.77 -1.41
N ARG A 50 -7.63 -8.74 -0.49
CA ARG A 50 -8.78 -9.60 -0.11
C ARG A 50 -9.95 -8.79 0.42
N TRP A 51 -9.68 -7.75 1.19
CA TRP A 51 -10.71 -6.83 1.68
C TRP A 51 -11.39 -6.08 0.52
N MET A 52 -10.62 -5.53 -0.42
CA MET A 52 -11.17 -4.91 -1.63
C MET A 52 -12.04 -5.87 -2.43
N VAL A 53 -11.55 -7.09 -2.69
CA VAL A 53 -12.30 -8.13 -3.41
C VAL A 53 -13.59 -8.50 -2.68
N TRP A 54 -13.52 -8.61 -1.34
CA TRP A 54 -14.72 -8.87 -0.53
C TRP A 54 -15.74 -7.74 -0.66
N LEU A 55 -15.31 -6.48 -0.58
CA LEU A 55 -16.18 -5.31 -0.77
C LEU A 55 -16.81 -5.30 -2.18
N ILE A 56 -16.04 -5.60 -3.22
CA ILE A 56 -16.53 -5.67 -4.61
C ILE A 56 -17.65 -6.70 -4.76
N ARG A 57 -17.53 -7.84 -4.08
CA ARG A 57 -18.51 -8.93 -4.12
C ARG A 57 -19.79 -8.68 -3.30
N GLN A 58 -19.83 -7.60 -2.50
CA GLN A 58 -20.99 -7.27 -1.69
C GLN A 58 -22.02 -6.45 -2.50
N ASP A 59 -22.90 -7.11 -3.26
CA ASP A 59 -23.96 -6.44 -4.05
C ASP A 59 -24.70 -5.36 -3.26
N ARG A 60 -24.94 -5.59 -1.97
CA ARG A 60 -25.62 -4.65 -1.08
C ARG A 60 -24.98 -3.27 -1.06
N LEU A 61 -23.66 -3.20 -1.14
CA LEU A 61 -22.90 -1.93 -1.06
C LEU A 61 -22.99 -1.12 -2.34
N TRP A 62 -23.36 -1.77 -3.46
CA TRP A 62 -23.36 -1.18 -4.80
C TRP A 62 -24.76 -0.94 -5.36
N LYS A 63 -25.77 -1.69 -4.89
CA LYS A 63 -27.14 -1.54 -5.36
C LYS A 63 -27.71 -0.15 -5.02
N PRO A 64 -28.45 0.46 -5.97
CA PRO A 64 -28.87 -0.11 -7.24
C PRO A 64 -27.85 -0.04 -8.39
N GLY A 65 -26.62 0.45 -8.16
CA GLY A 65 -25.55 0.53 -9.17
C GLY A 65 -24.68 -0.73 -9.27
N LYS A 66 -23.52 -0.57 -9.94
CA LYS A 66 -22.48 -1.60 -10.09
C LYS A 66 -21.23 -1.26 -9.28
N PRO A 67 -20.40 -2.24 -8.89
CA PRO A 67 -19.08 -2.00 -8.32
C PRO A 67 -18.25 -1.06 -9.20
N SER A 68 -17.30 -0.35 -8.58
CA SER A 68 -16.39 0.54 -9.31
C SER A 68 -15.47 -0.20 -10.27
N MET A 69 -15.23 -1.48 -10.01
CA MET A 69 -14.40 -2.37 -10.81
C MET A 69 -14.82 -3.82 -10.59
N THR A 70 -14.38 -4.71 -11.47
CA THR A 70 -14.49 -6.17 -11.31
C THR A 70 -13.39 -6.70 -10.40
N VAL A 71 -13.53 -7.96 -9.94
CA VAL A 71 -12.49 -8.65 -9.15
C VAL A 71 -11.19 -8.73 -9.95
N MET A 72 -11.25 -9.08 -11.24
CA MET A 72 -10.07 -9.15 -12.11
C MET A 72 -9.37 -7.80 -12.25
N GLN A 73 -10.11 -6.71 -12.36
CA GLN A 73 -9.53 -5.36 -12.36
C GLN A 73 -8.88 -5.01 -11.01
N ALA A 74 -9.36 -5.57 -9.90
CA ALA A 74 -8.70 -5.41 -8.61
C ALA A 74 -7.37 -6.20 -8.54
N ASP A 75 -7.29 -7.36 -9.20
CA ASP A 75 -6.05 -8.13 -9.34
C ASP A 75 -5.04 -7.37 -10.19
N ASP A 76 -5.47 -6.83 -11.33
CA ASP A 76 -4.63 -5.98 -12.18
C ASP A 76 -4.16 -4.72 -11.43
N PHE A 77 -5.05 -4.08 -10.67
CA PHE A 77 -4.69 -2.92 -9.87
C PHE A 77 -3.66 -3.23 -8.79
N LEU A 78 -3.73 -4.39 -8.15
CA LEU A 78 -2.71 -4.83 -7.19
C LEU A 78 -1.32 -4.88 -7.84
N PHE A 79 -1.22 -5.41 -9.07
CA PHE A 79 0.02 -5.43 -9.82
C PHE A 79 0.53 -4.00 -10.12
N TRP A 80 -0.34 -3.12 -10.62
CA TRP A 80 0.00 -1.72 -10.91
C TRP A 80 0.43 -0.97 -9.64
N ALA A 81 -0.28 -1.14 -8.54
CA ALA A 81 0.05 -0.52 -7.26
C ALA A 81 1.40 -1.01 -6.73
N THR A 82 1.68 -2.31 -6.84
CA THR A 82 2.98 -2.90 -6.44
C THR A 82 4.12 -2.32 -7.26
N LEU A 83 3.97 -2.23 -8.59
CA LEU A 83 4.95 -1.56 -9.44
C LEU A 83 5.12 -0.09 -9.06
N GLY A 84 4.02 0.61 -8.77
CA GLY A 84 4.03 2.00 -8.33
C GLY A 84 4.85 2.19 -7.04
N VAL A 85 4.66 1.31 -6.04
CA VAL A 85 5.45 1.34 -4.80
C VAL A 85 6.93 1.13 -5.09
N ILE A 86 7.28 0.09 -5.85
CA ILE A 86 8.68 -0.30 -6.09
C ILE A 86 9.40 0.77 -6.92
N LEU A 87 8.85 1.10 -8.08
CA LEU A 87 9.48 2.07 -8.99
C LEU A 87 9.48 3.48 -8.40
N GLY A 88 8.34 3.92 -7.88
CA GLY A 88 8.22 5.23 -7.26
C GLY A 88 9.11 5.37 -6.03
N GLY A 89 9.12 4.36 -5.16
CA GLY A 89 9.98 4.33 -3.97
C GLY A 89 11.47 4.41 -4.32
N ARG A 90 11.91 3.66 -5.33
CA ARG A 90 13.30 3.67 -5.78
C ARG A 90 13.69 4.97 -6.47
N ILE A 91 12.89 5.42 -7.42
CA ILE A 91 13.13 6.70 -8.11
C ILE A 91 13.14 7.85 -7.11
N GLY A 92 12.17 7.90 -6.19
CA GLY A 92 12.12 8.92 -5.16
C GLY A 92 13.33 8.88 -4.22
N TYR A 93 13.84 7.69 -3.87
CA TYR A 93 15.07 7.59 -3.10
C TYR A 93 16.27 8.18 -3.85
N ILE A 94 16.44 7.82 -5.10
CA ILE A 94 17.54 8.31 -5.91
C ILE A 94 17.47 9.85 -6.06
N LEU A 95 16.29 10.38 -6.36
CA LEU A 95 16.12 11.82 -6.61
C LEU A 95 16.28 12.67 -5.35
N PHE A 96 15.81 12.18 -4.18
CA PHE A 96 15.76 12.99 -2.97
C PHE A 96 16.88 12.70 -1.97
N TYR A 97 17.47 11.50 -2.00
CA TYR A 97 18.41 11.06 -0.96
C TYR A 97 19.78 10.64 -1.48
N ASN A 98 19.90 10.23 -2.76
CA ASN A 98 21.16 9.73 -3.31
C ASN A 98 21.28 10.00 -4.81
N THR A 99 21.27 11.27 -5.18
CA THR A 99 21.33 11.70 -6.59
C THR A 99 22.66 11.36 -7.24
N SER A 100 23.76 11.30 -6.46
CA SER A 100 25.09 10.95 -6.96
C SER A 100 25.16 9.54 -7.54
N MET A 101 24.29 8.64 -7.07
CA MET A 101 24.17 7.26 -7.57
C MET A 101 23.98 7.19 -9.11
N ILE A 102 23.33 8.20 -9.71
CA ILE A 102 23.06 8.24 -11.16
C ILE A 102 24.38 8.27 -11.95
N TRP A 103 25.39 8.96 -11.41
CA TRP A 103 26.67 9.18 -12.08
C TRP A 103 27.76 8.23 -11.60
N GLU A 104 27.82 8.01 -10.29
CA GLU A 104 28.89 7.23 -9.64
C GLU A 104 28.66 5.73 -9.76
N ARG A 105 27.39 5.30 -9.67
CA ARG A 105 27.01 3.87 -9.64
C ARG A 105 25.68 3.61 -10.34
N PRO A 106 25.59 3.80 -11.68
CA PRO A 106 24.31 3.72 -12.41
C PRO A 106 23.63 2.35 -12.30
N MET A 107 24.39 1.25 -12.21
CA MET A 107 23.81 -0.08 -11.98
C MET A 107 23.16 -0.23 -10.60
N GLY A 108 23.61 0.53 -9.62
CA GLY A 108 23.00 0.59 -8.29
C GLY A 108 21.54 1.02 -8.29
N ILE A 109 21.07 1.71 -9.33
CA ILE A 109 19.67 2.09 -9.51
C ILE A 109 18.74 0.86 -9.46
N PHE A 110 19.18 -0.26 -10.01
CA PHE A 110 18.39 -1.50 -10.08
C PHE A 110 18.54 -2.40 -8.85
N GLU A 111 19.47 -2.12 -7.96
CA GLU A 111 19.77 -2.93 -6.77
C GLU A 111 18.79 -2.65 -5.62
N ILE A 112 17.49 -2.91 -5.85
CA ILE A 112 16.43 -2.66 -4.87
C ILE A 112 16.58 -3.50 -3.59
N TRP A 113 17.29 -4.63 -3.67
CA TRP A 113 17.56 -5.52 -2.54
C TRP A 113 18.57 -4.95 -1.54
N GLN A 114 19.35 -3.94 -1.91
CA GLN A 114 20.26 -3.23 -1.02
C GLN A 114 19.57 -2.16 -0.14
N GLY A 115 18.24 -2.02 -0.29
CA GLY A 115 17.48 -0.99 0.40
C GLY A 115 17.46 0.34 -0.37
N GLY A 116 17.17 1.43 0.33
CA GLY A 116 17.04 2.76 -0.29
C GLY A 116 15.72 2.92 -1.04
N MET A 117 14.65 3.08 -0.26
CA MET A 117 13.29 3.34 -0.73
C MET A 117 12.77 4.63 -0.09
N SER A 118 12.12 5.47 -0.89
CA SER A 118 11.47 6.69 -0.42
C SER A 118 9.98 6.45 -0.21
N PHE A 119 9.48 6.76 0.97
CA PHE A 119 8.04 6.72 1.24
C PHE A 119 7.25 7.65 0.31
N HIS A 120 7.70 8.90 0.15
CA HIS A 120 7.05 9.88 -0.71
C HIS A 120 7.07 9.44 -2.17
N GLY A 121 8.20 8.89 -2.62
CA GLY A 121 8.31 8.32 -3.96
C GLY A 121 7.34 7.16 -4.18
N GLY A 122 7.23 6.24 -3.23
CA GLY A 122 6.27 5.13 -3.27
C GLY A 122 4.82 5.62 -3.33
N PHE A 123 4.46 6.60 -2.50
CA PHE A 123 3.13 7.20 -2.49
C PHE A 123 2.77 7.85 -3.84
N ILE A 124 3.67 8.68 -4.39
CA ILE A 124 3.49 9.29 -5.71
C ILE A 124 3.38 8.21 -6.80
N GLY A 125 4.22 7.17 -6.71
CA GLY A 125 4.22 6.05 -7.64
C GLY A 125 2.89 5.29 -7.66
N VAL A 126 2.30 5.01 -6.49
CA VAL A 126 0.96 4.39 -6.39
C VAL A 126 -0.12 5.30 -6.95
N PHE A 127 -0.06 6.59 -6.64
CA PHE A 127 -1.03 7.56 -7.18
C PHE A 127 -0.97 7.63 -8.71
N LEU A 128 0.22 7.70 -9.29
CA LEU A 128 0.41 7.67 -10.76
C LEU A 128 -0.06 6.34 -11.35
N ALA A 129 0.26 5.21 -10.72
CA ALA A 129 -0.21 3.90 -11.14
C ALA A 129 -1.74 3.84 -11.15
N ALA A 130 -2.40 4.32 -10.10
CA ALA A 130 -3.86 4.41 -10.04
C ALA A 130 -4.43 5.32 -11.13
N TYR A 131 -3.81 6.49 -11.35
CA TYR A 131 -4.23 7.42 -12.40
C TYR A 131 -4.14 6.80 -13.79
N PHE A 132 -3.00 6.20 -14.15
CA PHE A 132 -2.83 5.56 -15.45
C PHE A 132 -3.73 4.33 -15.59
N PHE A 133 -3.85 3.52 -14.56
CA PHE A 133 -4.75 2.37 -14.52
C PHE A 133 -6.19 2.77 -14.84
N THR A 134 -6.70 3.83 -14.22
CA THR A 134 -8.08 4.30 -14.46
C THR A 134 -8.30 4.91 -15.83
N ARG A 135 -7.22 5.32 -16.53
CA ARG A 135 -7.30 5.87 -17.89
C ARG A 135 -7.29 4.81 -18.97
N GLN A 136 -6.91 3.58 -18.64
CA GLN A 136 -6.93 2.47 -19.58
C GLN A 136 -8.37 1.98 -19.82
N ALA A 137 -8.64 1.50 -21.04
CA ALA A 137 -9.86 0.77 -21.32
C ALA A 137 -9.66 -0.68 -20.88
N HIS A 138 -10.47 -1.15 -19.94
CA HIS A 138 -10.42 -2.52 -19.45
C HIS A 138 -11.35 -3.42 -20.23
N VAL A 139 -11.02 -4.71 -20.38
CA VAL A 139 -11.87 -5.71 -20.98
C VAL A 139 -12.70 -6.38 -19.87
N ASN A 140 -13.99 -6.52 -20.09
CA ASN A 140 -14.83 -7.35 -19.23
C ASN A 140 -14.67 -8.80 -19.66
N GLU A 141 -13.78 -9.53 -18.98
CA GLU A 141 -13.42 -10.90 -19.32
C GLU A 141 -14.63 -11.86 -19.25
N GLU A 142 -15.61 -11.61 -18.40
CA GLU A 142 -16.83 -12.43 -18.34
C GLU A 142 -17.68 -12.25 -19.60
N GLN A 143 -17.87 -11.00 -20.06
CA GLN A 143 -18.58 -10.72 -21.30
C GLN A 143 -17.80 -11.24 -22.50
N PHE A 144 -16.48 -11.05 -22.51
CA PHE A 144 -15.62 -11.61 -23.54
C PHE A 144 -15.71 -13.14 -23.57
N ALA A 145 -15.57 -13.81 -22.42
CA ALA A 145 -15.64 -15.26 -22.31
C ALA A 145 -17.01 -15.82 -22.80
N LYS A 146 -18.13 -15.18 -22.40
CA LYS A 146 -19.47 -15.55 -22.88
C LYS A 146 -19.60 -15.40 -24.38
N ALA A 147 -19.08 -14.32 -24.95
CA ALA A 147 -19.13 -14.07 -26.38
C ALA A 147 -18.20 -15.00 -27.16
N ALA A 148 -16.98 -15.20 -26.68
CA ALA A 148 -15.99 -16.09 -27.26
C ALA A 148 -16.46 -17.57 -27.26
N LYS A 149 -17.10 -18.02 -26.17
CA LYS A 149 -17.65 -19.39 -26.07
C LYS A 149 -18.71 -19.69 -27.14
N LYS A 150 -19.46 -18.67 -27.58
CA LYS A 150 -20.45 -18.83 -28.65
C LYS A 150 -19.83 -19.05 -30.04
N GLN A 151 -18.55 -18.62 -30.21
CA GLN A 151 -17.83 -18.69 -31.49
C GLN A 151 -16.69 -19.69 -31.46
N ALA A 152 -16.43 -20.31 -30.29
CA ALA A 152 -15.35 -21.27 -30.10
C ALA A 152 -15.66 -22.60 -30.80
N VAL A 153 -14.62 -23.18 -31.41
CA VAL A 153 -14.61 -24.53 -31.93
C VAL A 153 -13.67 -25.42 -31.11
N ALA A 154 -13.95 -26.72 -31.04
CA ALA A 154 -13.13 -27.65 -30.28
C ALA A 154 -11.72 -27.78 -30.90
N GLU A 155 -11.66 -27.85 -32.23
CA GLU A 155 -10.43 -27.89 -33.01
C GLU A 155 -10.53 -26.98 -34.24
N PRO A 156 -9.46 -26.29 -34.63
CA PRO A 156 -9.48 -25.44 -35.81
C PRO A 156 -9.43 -26.32 -37.08
N PRO A 157 -10.08 -25.89 -38.21
CA PRO A 157 -9.92 -26.56 -39.48
C PRO A 157 -8.45 -26.65 -39.90
N ARG A 158 -7.99 -27.80 -40.34
CA ARG A 158 -6.56 -28.07 -40.64
C ARG A 158 -5.97 -27.08 -41.65
N ASP A 159 -6.75 -26.68 -42.65
CA ASP A 159 -6.32 -25.79 -43.74
C ASP A 159 -6.23 -24.34 -43.32
N HIS A 160 -6.85 -23.98 -42.18
CA HIS A 160 -6.93 -22.60 -41.64
C HIS A 160 -6.48 -22.49 -40.18
N ALA A 161 -5.75 -23.47 -39.67
CA ALA A 161 -5.34 -23.50 -38.27
C ALA A 161 -4.58 -22.22 -37.82
N SER A 162 -3.82 -21.58 -38.72
CA SER A 162 -3.08 -20.34 -38.46
C SER A 162 -3.97 -19.12 -38.20
N GLU A 163 -5.24 -19.15 -38.61
CA GLU A 163 -6.21 -18.06 -38.39
C GLU A 163 -6.85 -18.12 -37.00
N TYR A 164 -6.68 -19.24 -36.27
CA TYR A 164 -7.28 -19.45 -34.95
C TYR A 164 -6.26 -19.23 -33.84
N THR A 165 -6.76 -18.85 -32.68
CA THR A 165 -5.99 -18.79 -31.44
C THR A 165 -6.75 -19.51 -30.34
N ARG A 166 -6.02 -20.15 -29.43
CA ARG A 166 -6.63 -20.84 -28.30
C ARG A 166 -6.93 -19.80 -27.21
N VAL A 167 -8.19 -19.71 -26.83
CA VAL A 167 -8.64 -18.93 -25.67
C VAL A 167 -8.76 -19.91 -24.51
N GLN A 168 -8.04 -19.64 -23.44
CA GLN A 168 -7.92 -20.54 -22.28
C GLN A 168 -9.33 -20.88 -21.74
N ASP A 169 -9.57 -22.14 -21.44
CA ASP A 169 -10.83 -22.69 -20.92
C ASP A 169 -12.08 -22.51 -21.80
N ILE A 170 -11.92 -22.00 -23.03
CA ILE A 170 -13.03 -21.74 -23.96
C ILE A 170 -12.92 -22.60 -25.22
N GLY A 171 -11.73 -22.67 -25.83
CA GLY A 171 -11.49 -23.37 -27.09
C GLY A 171 -10.78 -22.49 -28.13
N TRP A 172 -10.91 -22.87 -29.41
CA TRP A 172 -10.26 -22.15 -30.50
C TRP A 172 -11.22 -21.13 -31.12
N VAL A 173 -10.78 -19.85 -31.21
CA VAL A 173 -11.55 -18.73 -31.79
C VAL A 173 -10.71 -18.09 -32.88
N LYS A 174 -11.33 -17.61 -33.98
CA LYS A 174 -10.61 -16.87 -35.00
C LYS A 174 -9.94 -15.64 -34.43
N LYS A 175 -8.67 -15.39 -34.77
CA LYS A 175 -7.88 -14.24 -34.27
C LYS A 175 -8.58 -12.91 -34.49
N ARG A 176 -9.18 -12.73 -35.69
CA ARG A 176 -9.95 -11.51 -36.01
C ARG A 176 -11.13 -11.32 -35.08
N ASP A 177 -11.87 -12.40 -34.82
CA ASP A 177 -13.07 -12.33 -33.97
C ASP A 177 -12.68 -12.10 -32.49
N VAL A 178 -11.52 -12.58 -32.03
CA VAL A 178 -11.01 -12.30 -30.68
C VAL A 178 -10.83 -10.79 -30.44
N GLU A 179 -10.23 -10.07 -31.37
CA GLU A 179 -10.04 -8.63 -31.28
C GLU A 179 -11.37 -7.87 -31.29
N GLU A 180 -12.29 -8.27 -32.14
CA GLU A 180 -13.63 -7.69 -32.22
C GLU A 180 -14.41 -7.94 -30.92
N LEU A 181 -14.40 -9.16 -30.39
CA LEU A 181 -15.05 -9.53 -29.14
C LEU A 181 -14.46 -8.78 -27.94
N ARG A 182 -13.14 -8.64 -27.90
CA ARG A 182 -12.47 -7.83 -26.86
C ARG A 182 -12.84 -6.36 -26.97
N SER A 183 -12.94 -5.83 -28.17
CA SER A 183 -13.37 -4.45 -28.40
C SER A 183 -14.81 -4.22 -27.93
N LYS A 184 -15.73 -5.15 -28.20
CA LYS A 184 -17.13 -5.10 -27.75
C LYS A 184 -17.29 -5.32 -26.24
N ALA A 185 -16.37 -6.05 -25.62
CA ALA A 185 -16.35 -6.31 -24.18
C ALA A 185 -15.60 -5.22 -23.39
N ARG A 186 -15.16 -4.12 -24.02
CA ARG A 186 -14.52 -3.01 -23.29
C ARG A 186 -15.50 -2.37 -22.32
N THR A 187 -15.02 -2.20 -21.09
CA THR A 187 -15.76 -1.47 -20.07
C THR A 187 -15.44 0.02 -20.13
N ASP A 188 -16.32 0.83 -19.55
CA ASP A 188 -16.05 2.24 -19.30
C ASP A 188 -14.79 2.39 -18.41
N LYS A 189 -14.15 3.57 -18.51
CA LYS A 189 -13.02 3.90 -17.65
C LYS A 189 -13.43 3.85 -16.18
N ILE A 190 -12.54 3.33 -15.36
CA ILE A 190 -12.76 3.31 -13.91
C ILE A 190 -12.68 4.75 -13.39
N ASP A 191 -13.63 5.14 -12.55
CA ASP A 191 -13.59 6.45 -11.89
C ASP A 191 -12.50 6.45 -10.80
N LEU A 192 -11.59 7.42 -10.85
CA LEU A 192 -10.44 7.53 -9.95
C LEU A 192 -10.86 7.70 -8.49
N LEU A 193 -11.93 8.46 -8.21
CA LEU A 193 -12.41 8.64 -6.83
C LEU A 193 -13.02 7.35 -6.28
N ARG A 194 -13.74 6.59 -7.12
CA ARG A 194 -14.30 5.30 -6.71
C ARG A 194 -13.22 4.25 -6.48
N LEU A 195 -12.15 4.25 -7.29
CA LEU A 195 -10.97 3.44 -7.03
C LEU A 195 -10.30 3.88 -5.72
N GLY A 196 -10.11 5.19 -5.54
CA GLY A 196 -9.54 5.77 -4.34
C GLY A 196 -10.32 5.38 -3.08
N ASP A 197 -11.65 5.35 -3.13
CA ASP A 197 -12.51 4.95 -2.01
C ASP A 197 -12.31 3.48 -1.61
N LEU A 198 -12.15 2.59 -2.57
CA LEU A 198 -11.80 1.18 -2.30
C LEU A 198 -10.39 1.04 -1.73
N ALA A 199 -9.42 1.74 -2.33
CA ALA A 199 -8.04 1.74 -1.84
C ALA A 199 -7.96 2.33 -0.42
N ALA A 200 -8.66 3.43 -0.15
CA ALA A 200 -8.72 4.05 1.17
C ALA A 200 -9.28 3.08 2.23
N ALA A 201 -10.32 2.30 1.90
CA ALA A 201 -10.88 1.31 2.80
C ALA A 201 -9.92 0.15 3.13
N ALA A 202 -8.93 -0.12 2.27
CA ALA A 202 -7.96 -1.21 2.43
C ALA A 202 -6.61 -0.75 3.02
N THR A 203 -6.20 0.49 2.75
CA THR A 203 -4.88 1.03 3.13
C THR A 203 -4.54 0.92 4.62
N PRO A 204 -5.48 1.13 5.58
CA PRO A 204 -5.16 1.00 7.01
C PRO A 204 -4.65 -0.37 7.42
N ILE A 205 -5.02 -1.43 6.69
CA ILE A 205 -4.49 -2.79 6.92
C ILE A 205 -2.98 -2.80 6.69
N GLY A 206 -2.53 -2.23 5.57
CA GLY A 206 -1.10 -2.11 5.26
C GLY A 206 -0.35 -1.23 6.25
N LEU A 207 -0.95 -0.11 6.67
CA LEU A 207 -0.38 0.79 7.67
C LEU A 207 -0.17 0.06 9.01
N PHE A 208 -1.15 -0.70 9.48
CA PHE A 208 -1.04 -1.49 10.69
C PHE A 208 0.18 -2.42 10.66
N PHE A 209 0.28 -3.28 9.64
CA PHE A 209 1.37 -4.24 9.55
C PHE A 209 2.73 -3.55 9.36
N GLY A 210 2.78 -2.47 8.59
CA GLY A 210 4.00 -1.68 8.42
C GLY A 210 4.52 -1.10 9.74
N ARG A 211 3.62 -0.59 10.61
CA ARG A 211 3.99 -0.06 11.93
C ARG A 211 4.41 -1.15 12.91
N ILE A 212 3.77 -2.31 12.85
CA ILE A 212 4.23 -3.49 13.63
C ILE A 212 5.63 -3.92 13.19
N ALA A 213 5.93 -3.89 11.89
CA ALA A 213 7.28 -4.18 11.40
C ALA A 213 8.32 -3.16 11.87
N ASN A 214 8.00 -1.86 11.88
CA ASN A 214 8.87 -0.83 12.45
C ASN A 214 9.14 -1.09 13.95
N PHE A 215 8.11 -1.50 14.70
CA PHE A 215 8.29 -1.88 16.10
C PHE A 215 9.22 -3.08 16.23
N ILE A 216 9.04 -4.15 15.50
CA ILE A 216 9.89 -5.35 15.52
C ILE A 216 11.35 -4.99 15.19
N ASN A 217 11.57 -4.08 14.25
CA ASN A 217 12.90 -3.60 13.90
C ASN A 217 13.52 -2.71 14.98
N GLY A 218 12.74 -2.15 15.91
CA GLY A 218 13.23 -1.24 16.94
C GLY A 218 13.58 0.15 16.38
N GLU A 219 12.89 0.60 15.35
CA GLU A 219 13.10 1.87 14.66
C GLU A 219 11.89 2.81 14.77
N LEU A 220 12.06 4.10 14.47
CA LEU A 220 10.99 5.12 14.49
C LEU A 220 10.30 5.25 15.85
N TRP A 221 11.06 5.12 16.94
CA TRP A 221 10.59 5.36 18.31
C TRP A 221 10.20 6.82 18.53
N GLY A 222 9.47 7.09 19.61
CA GLY A 222 9.06 8.42 19.99
C GLY A 222 10.04 9.17 20.90
N ARG A 223 9.60 10.33 21.39
CA ARG A 223 10.33 11.15 22.36
C ARG A 223 10.50 10.41 23.68
N GLN A 224 11.43 10.88 24.51
CA GLN A 224 11.59 10.38 25.87
C GLN A 224 10.30 10.60 26.69
N THR A 225 10.00 9.68 27.59
CA THR A 225 8.79 9.72 28.41
C THR A 225 9.01 9.08 29.77
N ASN A 226 8.29 9.58 30.77
CA ASN A 226 8.21 9.00 32.10
C ASN A 226 6.93 8.18 32.34
N LEU A 227 6.18 7.91 31.28
CA LEU A 227 4.96 7.11 31.39
C LEU A 227 5.27 5.65 31.72
N PRO A 228 4.39 4.94 32.45
CA PRO A 228 4.65 3.58 32.93
C PRO A 228 4.84 2.54 31.82
N TRP A 229 4.41 2.85 30.60
CA TRP A 229 4.62 2.02 29.40
C TRP A 229 5.73 2.52 28.49
N GLY A 230 6.53 3.49 28.95
CA GLY A 230 7.74 3.93 28.25
C GLY A 230 8.70 2.76 28.07
N MET A 231 9.31 2.63 26.90
CA MET A 231 10.14 1.50 26.51
C MET A 231 11.57 1.94 26.20
N VAL A 232 12.54 1.20 26.72
CA VAL A 232 13.96 1.40 26.40
C VAL A 232 14.30 0.60 25.15
N PHE A 233 14.51 1.29 24.04
CA PHE A 233 14.87 0.69 22.75
C PHE A 233 16.39 0.46 22.66
N CYS A 234 16.91 -0.36 23.58
CA CYS A 234 18.32 -0.68 23.65
C CYS A 234 18.48 -2.12 24.16
N ASN A 235 18.83 -3.04 23.29
CA ASN A 235 19.21 -4.41 23.60
C ASN A 235 20.49 -4.78 22.82
N ASP A 236 21.07 -5.96 23.09
CA ASP A 236 22.34 -6.37 22.50
C ASP A 236 22.27 -6.37 20.97
N ARG A 237 21.18 -6.84 20.39
CA ARG A 237 20.95 -6.83 18.93
C ARG A 237 20.98 -5.42 18.34
N LEU A 238 20.28 -4.46 18.95
CA LEU A 238 20.27 -3.08 18.47
C LEU A 238 21.62 -2.40 18.61
N ARG A 239 22.36 -2.75 19.66
CA ARG A 239 23.76 -2.31 19.87
C ARG A 239 24.69 -2.87 18.81
N GLU A 240 24.62 -4.17 18.54
CA GLU A 240 25.42 -4.84 17.49
C GLU A 240 25.14 -4.23 16.11
N ALA A 241 23.87 -4.02 15.77
CA ALA A 241 23.48 -3.42 14.49
C ALA A 241 23.96 -1.96 14.33
N ALA A 242 24.25 -1.27 15.43
CA ALA A 242 24.70 0.13 15.47
C ALA A 242 26.12 0.30 16.02
N ASN A 243 27.01 -0.68 15.78
CA ASN A 243 28.42 -0.63 16.20
C ASN A 243 28.61 -0.37 17.70
N GLY A 244 27.81 -0.99 18.55
CA GLY A 244 27.87 -0.91 20.00
C GLY A 244 27.10 0.26 20.63
N VAL A 245 26.44 1.09 19.85
CA VAL A 245 25.72 2.28 20.34
C VAL A 245 24.21 2.04 20.37
N CYS A 246 23.52 2.48 21.42
CA CYS A 246 22.06 2.54 21.46
C CYS A 246 21.58 3.81 20.77
N LEU A 247 21.12 3.71 19.52
CA LEU A 247 20.66 4.88 18.73
C LEU A 247 19.50 5.63 19.41
N ALA A 248 18.64 4.91 20.12
CA ALA A 248 17.55 5.49 20.91
C ALA A 248 18.01 6.10 22.24
N GLY A 249 19.24 5.83 22.67
CA GLY A 249 19.72 6.10 24.03
C GLY A 249 19.16 5.09 25.05
N ASP A 250 19.52 5.29 26.32
CA ASP A 250 19.16 4.40 27.43
C ASP A 250 17.91 4.88 28.19
N GLN A 251 17.26 5.96 27.73
CA GLN A 251 16.08 6.51 28.36
C GLN A 251 14.79 5.91 27.78
N PRO A 252 13.74 5.75 28.61
CA PRO A 252 12.44 5.28 28.13
C PRO A 252 11.86 6.24 27.11
N ARG A 253 11.31 5.69 26.03
CA ARG A 253 10.67 6.42 24.93
C ARG A 253 9.26 5.93 24.68
N HIS A 254 8.44 6.78 24.06
CA HIS A 254 7.13 6.36 23.55
C HIS A 254 7.29 5.29 22.48
N PRO A 255 6.62 4.13 22.60
CA PRO A 255 6.52 3.16 21.50
C PRO A 255 5.56 3.69 20.41
N SER A 256 5.96 4.78 19.75
CA SER A 256 5.13 5.53 18.80
C SER A 256 4.65 4.67 17.64
N GLN A 257 5.41 3.64 17.25
CA GLN A 257 5.02 2.67 16.22
C GLN A 257 3.71 1.95 16.59
N LEU A 258 3.53 1.59 17.89
CA LEU A 258 2.31 0.93 18.37
C LEU A 258 1.12 1.91 18.41
N TYR A 259 1.38 3.18 18.74
CA TYR A 259 0.32 4.21 18.68
C TYR A 259 -0.11 4.46 17.23
N GLU A 260 0.85 4.52 16.31
CA GLU A 260 0.59 4.67 14.87
C GLU A 260 -0.17 3.45 14.33
N ALA A 261 0.24 2.22 14.69
CA ALA A 261 -0.49 1.00 14.34
C ALA A 261 -1.94 1.03 14.83
N THR A 262 -2.16 1.53 16.05
CA THR A 262 -3.51 1.63 16.62
C THR A 262 -4.35 2.68 15.92
N LEU A 263 -3.87 3.92 15.81
CA LEU A 263 -4.67 5.04 15.27
C LEU A 263 -4.77 5.01 13.75
N GLU A 264 -3.63 4.91 13.04
CA GLU A 264 -3.58 4.93 11.57
C GLU A 264 -3.97 3.57 10.96
N GLY A 265 -3.82 2.47 11.73
CA GLY A 265 -4.22 1.13 11.33
C GLY A 265 -5.61 0.76 11.84
N LEU A 266 -5.73 0.29 13.10
CA LEU A 266 -6.96 -0.32 13.62
C LEU A 266 -8.14 0.65 13.71
N VAL A 267 -7.95 1.84 14.30
CA VAL A 267 -9.05 2.80 14.48
C VAL A 267 -9.52 3.33 13.13
N LEU A 268 -8.61 3.72 12.26
CA LEU A 268 -8.94 4.19 10.92
C LEU A 268 -9.63 3.09 10.09
N PHE A 269 -9.17 1.83 10.17
CA PHE A 269 -9.85 0.69 9.54
C PHE A 269 -11.28 0.54 10.05
N ALA A 270 -11.49 0.61 11.37
CA ALA A 270 -12.83 0.52 11.96
C ALA A 270 -13.75 1.64 11.47
N ILE A 271 -13.27 2.89 11.45
CA ILE A 271 -14.04 4.04 10.95
C ILE A 271 -14.47 3.83 9.50
N LEU A 272 -13.54 3.48 8.61
CA LEU A 272 -13.83 3.27 7.20
C LEU A 272 -14.73 2.05 6.97
N THR A 273 -14.55 0.99 7.76
CA THR A 273 -15.43 -0.19 7.73
C THR A 273 -16.86 0.18 8.13
N VAL A 274 -17.04 0.93 9.22
CA VAL A 274 -18.36 1.41 9.65
C VAL A 274 -18.96 2.35 8.60
N ALA A 275 -18.19 3.29 8.05
CA ALA A 275 -18.66 4.17 6.98
C ALA A 275 -19.12 3.37 5.76
N THR A 276 -18.36 2.35 5.38
CA THR A 276 -18.66 1.51 4.22
C THR A 276 -19.87 0.60 4.45
N LEU A 277 -19.88 -0.14 5.56
CA LEU A 277 -20.87 -1.21 5.79
C LEU A 277 -22.20 -0.69 6.35
N LYS A 278 -22.18 0.37 7.16
CA LYS A 278 -23.38 0.92 7.80
C LYS A 278 -23.94 2.13 7.07
N TYR A 279 -23.09 2.98 6.48
CA TYR A 279 -23.50 4.25 5.88
C TYR A 279 -23.42 4.29 4.36
N ASP A 280 -23.07 3.16 3.72
CA ASP A 280 -22.95 3.01 2.25
C ASP A 280 -22.04 4.06 1.61
N SER A 281 -20.92 4.38 2.24
CA SER A 281 -20.02 5.46 1.80
C SER A 281 -19.47 5.25 0.39
N LEU A 282 -19.31 4.00 -0.07
CA LEU A 282 -18.87 3.68 -1.44
C LEU A 282 -19.86 4.14 -2.53
N ARG A 283 -21.10 4.46 -2.17
CA ARG A 283 -22.07 5.07 -3.10
C ARG A 283 -21.90 6.58 -3.27
N ARG A 284 -20.96 7.19 -2.57
CA ARG A 284 -20.63 8.61 -2.63
C ARG A 284 -19.16 8.79 -2.98
N PRO A 285 -18.81 8.88 -4.29
CA PRO A 285 -17.42 8.94 -4.74
C PRO A 285 -16.62 10.05 -4.06
N GLY A 286 -15.48 9.65 -3.46
CA GLY A 286 -14.59 10.50 -2.69
C GLY A 286 -14.87 10.52 -1.18
N LEU A 287 -15.91 9.84 -0.68
CA LEU A 287 -16.24 9.89 0.75
C LEU A 287 -15.25 9.10 1.60
N ASN A 288 -14.93 7.86 1.23
CA ASN A 288 -13.95 7.06 1.96
C ASN A 288 -12.55 7.68 1.85
N SER A 289 -12.17 8.16 0.67
CA SER A 289 -10.91 8.87 0.45
C SER A 289 -10.82 10.13 1.33
N GLY A 290 -11.91 10.89 1.41
CA GLY A 290 -11.99 12.07 2.27
C GLY A 290 -11.88 11.72 3.75
N LEU A 291 -12.61 10.70 4.23
CA LEU A 291 -12.53 10.21 5.61
C LEU A 291 -11.12 9.73 5.94
N PHE A 292 -10.49 8.94 5.05
CA PHE A 292 -9.12 8.50 5.22
C PHE A 292 -8.16 9.69 5.40
N LEU A 293 -8.21 10.67 4.50
CA LEU A 293 -7.30 11.82 4.55
C LEU A 293 -7.48 12.65 5.82
N VAL A 294 -8.72 12.88 6.27
CA VAL A 294 -8.99 13.65 7.49
C VAL A 294 -8.52 12.88 8.72
N PHE A 295 -8.93 11.63 8.90
CA PHE A 295 -8.58 10.88 10.10
C PHE A 295 -7.10 10.51 10.16
N TYR A 296 -6.48 10.16 9.02
CA TYR A 296 -5.04 9.95 8.97
C TYR A 296 -4.27 11.24 9.30
N GLY A 297 -4.64 12.36 8.69
CA GLY A 297 -4.01 13.64 8.94
C GLY A 297 -4.15 14.11 10.39
N LEU A 298 -5.32 13.93 11.02
CA LEU A 298 -5.54 14.22 12.43
C LEU A 298 -4.71 13.29 13.33
N SER A 299 -4.74 11.97 13.07
CA SER A 299 -3.94 10.99 13.81
C SER A 299 -2.45 11.34 13.73
N ARG A 300 -1.98 11.69 12.54
CA ARG A 300 -0.60 12.08 12.30
C ARG A 300 -0.23 13.34 13.08
N ALA A 301 -1.07 14.37 13.05
CA ALA A 301 -0.85 15.61 13.80
C ALA A 301 -0.78 15.36 15.32
N VAL A 302 -1.64 14.49 15.86
CA VAL A 302 -1.63 14.11 17.27
C VAL A 302 -0.37 13.32 17.61
N LEU A 303 -0.01 12.32 16.78
CA LEU A 303 1.15 11.46 17.02
C LEU A 303 2.48 12.21 16.94
N GLU A 304 2.57 13.28 16.16
CA GLU A 304 3.77 14.13 16.11
C GLU A 304 4.12 14.78 17.47
N THR A 305 3.18 14.89 18.37
CA THR A 305 3.45 15.38 19.74
C THR A 305 4.34 14.43 20.55
N VAL A 306 4.28 13.14 20.24
CA VAL A 306 5.03 12.06 20.93
C VAL A 306 6.13 11.44 20.08
N ARG A 307 6.22 11.78 18.79
CA ARG A 307 7.27 11.31 17.89
C ARG A 307 8.57 12.09 18.09
N GLU A 308 9.70 11.44 17.81
CA GLU A 308 10.98 12.13 17.66
C GLU A 308 10.91 13.02 16.40
N PRO A 309 11.27 14.32 16.49
CA PRO A 309 11.24 15.22 15.33
C PRO A 309 12.22 14.79 14.24
N ASP A 310 11.82 14.94 12.99
CA ASP A 310 12.71 14.71 11.85
C ASP A 310 13.88 15.71 11.86
N ALA A 311 15.10 15.21 11.69
CA ALA A 311 16.32 16.03 11.74
C ALA A 311 16.40 17.10 10.63
N GLN A 312 15.57 16.98 9.59
CA GLN A 312 15.62 17.80 8.37
C GLN A 312 14.79 19.10 8.43
N MET A 313 14.17 19.41 9.58
CA MET A 313 13.37 20.64 9.73
C MET A 313 14.22 21.90 9.71
N PRO A 314 13.82 22.95 8.97
CA PRO A 314 14.43 24.28 9.05
C PRO A 314 14.42 24.79 10.49
N GLU A 315 15.53 25.41 10.94
CA GLU A 315 15.69 25.86 12.32
C GLU A 315 14.59 26.84 12.77
N ALA A 316 14.12 27.69 11.87
CA ALA A 316 13.05 28.65 12.15
C ALA A 316 11.70 28.04 12.54
N LEU A 317 11.45 26.78 12.19
CA LEU A 317 10.21 26.06 12.48
C LEU A 317 10.36 25.01 13.59
N ARG A 318 11.57 24.72 14.02
CA ARG A 318 11.85 23.77 15.11
C ARG A 318 11.21 24.24 16.40
N GLY A 319 10.38 23.40 16.98
CA GLY A 319 9.73 23.63 18.28
C GLY A 319 8.26 24.04 18.24
N PHE A 320 7.74 24.52 17.10
CA PHE A 320 6.33 24.91 16.97
C PHE A 320 5.52 23.96 16.07
N ILE A 321 6.09 23.55 14.93
CA ILE A 321 5.42 22.71 13.95
C ILE A 321 6.41 21.63 13.50
N THR A 322 5.95 20.38 13.37
CA THR A 322 6.74 19.30 12.77
C THR A 322 6.42 19.17 11.28
N MET A 323 7.30 18.52 10.52
CA MET A 323 7.04 18.24 9.10
C MET A 323 5.76 17.41 8.93
N GLY A 324 5.53 16.44 9.82
CA GLY A 324 4.31 15.64 9.83
C GLY A 324 3.04 16.47 10.03
N MET A 325 3.06 17.46 10.94
CA MET A 325 1.93 18.40 11.12
C MET A 325 1.71 19.26 9.88
N LEU A 326 2.79 19.80 9.30
CA LEU A 326 2.70 20.67 8.11
C LEU A 326 2.09 19.92 6.93
N LEU A 327 2.53 18.68 6.69
CA LEU A 327 2.00 17.84 5.61
C LEU A 327 0.58 17.32 5.89
N SER A 328 0.16 17.27 7.15
CA SER A 328 -1.20 16.86 7.52
C SER A 328 -2.26 17.94 7.20
N ILE A 329 -1.89 19.22 7.22
CA ILE A 329 -2.83 20.32 6.93
C ILE A 329 -3.46 20.17 5.53
N PRO A 330 -2.71 20.10 4.42
CA PRO A 330 -3.32 19.93 3.10
C PRO A 330 -4.11 18.62 2.99
N MET A 331 -3.71 17.55 3.64
CA MET A 331 -4.47 16.28 3.66
C MET A 331 -5.84 16.49 4.32
N ILE A 332 -5.89 17.13 5.47
CA ILE A 332 -7.14 17.41 6.19
C ILE A 332 -8.05 18.32 5.36
N LEU A 333 -7.51 19.37 4.73
CA LEU A 333 -8.28 20.30 3.91
C LEU A 333 -8.85 19.62 2.66
N ILE A 334 -8.05 18.85 1.94
CA ILE A 334 -8.49 18.08 0.76
C ILE A 334 -9.53 17.04 1.20
N GLY A 335 -9.28 16.33 2.31
CA GLY A 335 -10.21 15.35 2.83
C GLY A 335 -11.56 15.96 3.23
N ALA A 336 -11.55 17.08 3.93
CA ALA A 336 -12.77 17.81 4.28
C ALA A 336 -13.54 18.30 3.04
N TRP A 337 -12.82 18.78 2.02
CA TRP A 337 -13.41 19.15 0.74
C TRP A 337 -14.06 17.96 0.05
N LEU A 338 -13.39 16.81 -0.01
CA LEU A 338 -13.93 15.57 -0.59
C LEU A 338 -15.19 15.12 0.15
N ILE A 339 -15.19 15.13 1.48
CA ILE A 339 -16.35 14.78 2.30
C ILE A 339 -17.52 15.72 1.99
N ASN A 340 -17.29 17.04 2.03
CA ASN A 340 -18.34 18.02 1.73
C ASN A 340 -18.90 17.85 0.32
N ARG A 341 -18.04 17.64 -0.69
CA ARG A 341 -18.42 17.34 -2.06
C ARG A 341 -19.28 16.08 -2.15
N ALA A 342 -18.81 14.97 -1.53
CA ALA A 342 -19.51 13.69 -1.57
C ALA A 342 -20.87 13.72 -0.86
N LEU A 343 -21.00 14.47 0.24
CA LEU A 343 -22.25 14.60 0.99
C LEU A 343 -23.29 15.46 0.26
N LYS A 344 -22.87 16.45 -0.55
CA LYS A 344 -23.75 17.28 -1.37
C LYS A 344 -24.29 16.57 -2.62
N GLN A 345 -23.60 15.51 -3.07
CA GLN A 345 -24.06 14.74 -4.20
C GLN A 345 -25.07 13.65 -3.76
N PRO A 346 -26.08 13.37 -4.56
CA PRO A 346 -26.95 12.22 -4.31
C PRO A 346 -26.11 10.94 -4.29
N LYS A 347 -26.53 9.95 -3.49
CA LYS A 347 -25.93 8.60 -3.61
C LYS A 347 -26.12 8.14 -5.04
N LEU A 348 -25.08 7.51 -5.62
CA LEU A 348 -25.15 6.95 -6.96
C LEU A 348 -26.44 6.11 -7.09
N ALA A 349 -27.36 6.58 -7.93
CA ALA A 349 -28.56 5.86 -8.29
C ALA A 349 -28.23 4.73 -9.27
N ALA A 350 -29.18 3.80 -9.44
CA ALA A 350 -29.13 2.83 -10.52
C ALA A 350 -29.03 3.56 -11.86
N ALA A 351 -28.09 3.15 -12.69
CA ALA A 351 -28.16 3.42 -14.12
C ALA A 351 -29.07 2.39 -14.76
#